data_acba995bcdd8138632c23354a6d4dae9
#
_entry.id   acba995bcdd8138632c23354a6d4dae9
#
_cell.length_a   1.000
_cell.length_b   1.000
_cell.length_c   1.000
_cell.angle_alpha   90.00
_cell.angle_beta   90.00
_cell.angle_gamma   90.00
#
_symmetry.space_group_name_H-M   'P 1'
#
loop_
_entity.id
_entity.type
_entity.pdbx_description
1 polymer ?
#
loop_
_entity_poly.entity_id
_entity_poly.type
_entity_poly.pdbx_seq_one_letter_code
_entity_poly.pdbx_strand_id
1 'polypeptide(L)'
;MSSSGTGSVSALVTGGTGVIGNPLVSLLRSRGYDVTVLTRRQAHGKVLSGSGVKACVGDLADVEGVRRLLISAKPNVLFHCATALAWVPSRFCARKLTPALRIWKTGTEGIVSAAVEAGVQRIVAVSSILVYPASKEAATEETPCGVSARGTFGRVVRALLEMEDWVRGAGDGNIGVVLRCGWLYGEGTFFSADGRCADLLRQRRFPILGKGEGIASFLHVEDAARAVFAAGEAPADVYNIVDDDPVASAEWVPFVADLLRADSPRQHPLWVYKPTRSPLFSHVMTRQPSVSNELARRRMKWVPVRSSWRDGFAEIWPKK
;
A
#
# COMPACT_ATOMS: atom_id res chain seq x y z
N MET A 1 -6.56 -38.30 25.66
CA MET A 1 -6.95 -36.90 25.53
C MET A 1 -5.65 -36.08 25.45
N SER A 2 -5.12 -35.91 24.26
CA SER A 2 -3.87 -35.20 24.02
C SER A 2 -4.23 -33.76 23.70
N SER A 3 -3.95 -32.84 24.62
CA SER A 3 -4.00 -31.41 24.36
C SER A 3 -2.86 -31.05 23.41
N SER A 4 -3.16 -31.01 22.12
CA SER A 4 -2.27 -30.42 21.13
C SER A 4 -2.09 -28.95 21.49
N GLY A 5 -0.91 -28.59 21.98
CA GLY A 5 -0.52 -27.23 22.28
C GLY A 5 -0.61 -26.39 21.01
N THR A 6 -1.66 -25.59 20.90
CA THR A 6 -1.79 -24.55 19.89
C THR A 6 -0.84 -23.42 20.29
N GLY A 7 0.45 -23.58 19.94
CA GLY A 7 1.37 -22.45 19.99
C GLY A 7 0.78 -21.29 19.19
N SER A 8 0.74 -20.07 19.74
CA SER A 8 0.24 -18.90 19.03
C SER A 8 1.06 -18.69 17.74
N VAL A 9 0.38 -18.44 16.61
CA VAL A 9 1.05 -18.13 15.34
C VAL A 9 1.84 -16.85 15.49
N SER A 10 3.13 -16.88 15.12
CA SER A 10 4.01 -15.73 15.22
C SER A 10 4.07 -14.96 13.90
N ALA A 11 4.01 -13.63 13.98
CA ALA A 11 4.06 -12.74 12.83
C ALA A 11 5.13 -11.66 13.01
N LEU A 12 5.92 -11.40 11.97
CA LEU A 12 6.77 -10.22 11.88
C LEU A 12 6.13 -9.22 10.91
N VAL A 13 5.97 -7.97 11.37
CA VAL A 13 5.39 -6.90 10.56
C VAL A 13 6.43 -5.81 10.34
N THR A 14 6.77 -5.52 9.08
CA THR A 14 7.51 -4.32 8.73
C THR A 14 6.54 -3.21 8.36
N GLY A 15 6.86 -1.97 8.70
CA GLY A 15 5.91 -0.87 8.49
C GLY A 15 4.70 -0.91 9.41
N GLY A 16 4.76 -1.64 10.54
CA GLY A 16 3.67 -1.79 11.50
C GLY A 16 3.17 -0.51 12.16
N THR A 17 3.86 0.62 11.98
CA THR A 17 3.44 1.96 12.40
C THR A 17 2.87 2.80 11.23
N GLY A 18 2.78 2.24 10.04
CA GLY A 18 2.23 2.87 8.85
C GLY A 18 0.71 2.73 8.77
N VAL A 19 0.12 3.34 7.74
CA VAL A 19 -1.34 3.43 7.55
C VAL A 19 -2.03 2.08 7.37
N ILE A 20 -1.36 1.09 6.79
CA ILE A 20 -1.85 -0.30 6.71
C ILE A 20 -1.37 -1.12 7.91
N GLY A 21 -0.08 -0.94 8.29
CA GLY A 21 0.53 -1.77 9.32
C GLY A 21 -0.08 -1.60 10.70
N ASN A 22 -0.48 -0.38 11.08
CA ASN A 22 -1.08 -0.13 12.39
C ASN A 22 -2.42 -0.86 12.60
N PRO A 23 -3.42 -0.75 11.72
CA PRO A 23 -4.65 -1.55 11.83
C PRO A 23 -4.37 -3.05 11.64
N LEU A 24 -3.39 -3.46 10.84
CA LEU A 24 -2.99 -4.87 10.72
C LEU A 24 -2.46 -5.42 12.05
N VAL A 25 -1.56 -4.71 12.73
CA VAL A 25 -1.01 -5.13 14.04
C VAL A 25 -2.14 -5.30 15.06
N SER A 26 -3.09 -4.37 15.10
CA SER A 26 -4.27 -4.46 15.97
C SER A 26 -5.13 -5.69 15.64
N LEU A 27 -5.34 -5.97 14.35
CA LEU A 27 -6.11 -7.11 13.87
C LEU A 27 -5.39 -8.45 14.21
N LEU A 28 -4.08 -8.56 13.95
CA LEU A 28 -3.30 -9.76 14.27
C LEU A 28 -3.38 -10.09 15.77
N ARG A 29 -3.23 -9.07 16.63
CA ARG A 29 -3.35 -9.25 18.08
C ARG A 29 -4.73 -9.70 18.52
N SER A 30 -5.78 -9.10 17.98
CA SER A 30 -7.17 -9.51 18.31
C SER A 30 -7.47 -10.97 17.90
N ARG A 31 -6.65 -11.51 16.98
CA ARG A 31 -6.71 -12.91 16.52
C ARG A 31 -5.70 -13.82 17.24
N GLY A 32 -5.02 -13.34 18.28
CA GLY A 32 -4.13 -14.15 19.12
C GLY A 32 -2.73 -14.41 18.55
N TYR A 33 -2.29 -13.61 17.55
CA TYR A 33 -0.93 -13.73 17.02
C TYR A 33 0.10 -13.15 18.02
N ASP A 34 1.28 -13.79 18.09
CA ASP A 34 2.48 -13.19 18.70
C ASP A 34 3.15 -12.26 17.69
N VAL A 35 2.96 -10.95 17.88
CA VAL A 35 3.35 -9.95 16.88
C VAL A 35 4.65 -9.28 17.25
N THR A 36 5.63 -9.36 16.33
CA THR A 36 6.86 -8.58 16.35
C THR A 36 6.79 -7.50 15.26
N VAL A 37 7.12 -6.25 15.60
CA VAL A 37 7.13 -5.13 14.66
C VAL A 37 8.55 -4.61 14.49
N LEU A 38 9.04 -4.54 13.26
CA LEU A 38 10.26 -3.82 12.92
C LEU A 38 9.94 -2.33 12.69
N THR A 39 10.51 -1.46 13.51
CA THR A 39 10.33 0.00 13.42
C THR A 39 11.66 0.73 13.45
N ARG A 40 11.77 1.84 12.71
CA ARG A 40 12.96 2.68 12.69
C ARG A 40 13.07 3.64 13.89
N ARG A 41 11.97 3.90 14.59
CA ARG A 41 11.89 4.93 15.63
C ARG A 41 11.68 4.29 17.00
N GLN A 42 12.59 4.56 17.93
CA GLN A 42 12.51 4.08 19.31
C GLN A 42 11.21 4.55 20.04
N ALA A 43 10.74 5.77 19.75
CA ALA A 43 9.48 6.27 20.32
C ALA A 43 8.28 5.38 19.91
N HIS A 44 8.21 4.95 18.66
CA HIS A 44 7.18 4.03 18.20
C HIS A 44 7.32 2.65 18.87
N GLY A 45 8.55 2.19 19.08
CA GLY A 45 8.82 0.95 19.81
C GLY A 45 8.22 0.96 21.22
N LYS A 46 8.37 2.05 21.97
CA LYS A 46 7.79 2.20 23.31
C LYS A 46 6.26 2.14 23.31
N VAL A 47 5.61 2.82 22.35
CA VAL A 47 4.13 2.79 22.23
C VAL A 47 3.64 1.38 21.90
N LEU A 48 4.27 0.68 20.95
CA LEU A 48 3.94 -0.68 20.58
C LEU A 48 4.12 -1.67 21.74
N SER A 49 5.22 -1.59 22.47
CA SER A 49 5.50 -2.46 23.62
C SER A 49 4.47 -2.27 24.74
N GLY A 50 4.00 -1.04 24.98
CA GLY A 50 2.90 -0.76 25.92
C GLY A 50 1.58 -1.41 25.55
N SER A 51 1.40 -1.80 24.28
CA SER A 51 0.22 -2.53 23.81
C SER A 51 0.46 -4.06 23.68
N GLY A 52 1.53 -4.60 24.25
CA GLY A 52 1.85 -6.03 24.25
C GLY A 52 2.37 -6.57 22.92
N VAL A 53 2.92 -5.70 22.07
CA VAL A 53 3.61 -6.03 20.82
C VAL A 53 5.11 -6.02 21.06
N LYS A 54 5.84 -7.01 20.55
CA LYS A 54 7.31 -7.00 20.55
C LYS A 54 7.81 -6.00 19.52
N ALA A 55 8.48 -4.94 19.96
CA ALA A 55 9.02 -3.94 19.05
C ALA A 55 10.55 -4.10 18.93
N CYS A 56 11.02 -4.27 17.70
CA CYS A 56 12.43 -4.28 17.35
C CYS A 56 12.79 -2.98 16.61
N VAL A 57 13.77 -2.25 17.11
CA VAL A 57 14.26 -1.04 16.45
C VAL A 57 15.34 -1.42 15.44
N GLY A 58 15.13 -1.09 14.17
CA GLY A 58 16.06 -1.38 13.09
C GLY A 58 15.62 -0.75 11.77
N ASP A 59 16.50 -0.75 10.79
CA ASP A 59 16.23 -0.26 9.43
C ASP A 59 16.29 -1.44 8.45
N LEU A 60 15.37 -1.51 7.50
CA LEU A 60 15.41 -2.47 6.39
C LEU A 60 16.67 -2.35 5.52
N ALA A 61 17.38 -1.22 5.60
CA ALA A 61 18.67 -1.04 4.94
C ALA A 61 19.83 -1.73 5.68
N ASP A 62 19.65 -2.11 6.95
CA ASP A 62 20.60 -2.92 7.71
C ASP A 62 20.25 -4.41 7.51
N VAL A 63 20.77 -4.97 6.41
CA VAL A 63 20.50 -6.36 6.02
C VAL A 63 20.89 -7.36 7.12
N GLU A 64 22.04 -7.16 7.77
CA GLU A 64 22.50 -8.03 8.84
C GLU A 64 21.66 -7.90 10.12
N GLY A 65 21.20 -6.70 10.46
CA GLY A 65 20.27 -6.49 11.56
C GLY A 65 18.92 -7.17 11.32
N VAL A 66 18.38 -7.05 10.09
CA VAL A 66 17.15 -7.73 9.66
C VAL A 66 17.31 -9.24 9.69
N ARG A 67 18.44 -9.76 9.21
CA ARG A 67 18.79 -11.20 9.23
C ARG A 67 18.80 -11.74 10.65
N ARG A 68 19.54 -11.11 11.55
CA ARG A 68 19.59 -11.52 12.98
C ARG A 68 18.20 -11.51 13.62
N LEU A 69 17.37 -10.50 13.32
CA LEU A 69 16.00 -10.42 13.82
C LEU A 69 15.16 -11.62 13.36
N LEU A 70 15.17 -11.94 12.07
CA LEU A 70 14.37 -13.04 11.52
C LEU A 70 14.83 -14.40 12.05
N ILE A 71 16.15 -14.65 12.13
CA ILE A 71 16.71 -15.89 12.70
C ILE A 71 16.33 -16.05 14.17
N SER A 72 16.30 -14.95 14.94
CA SER A 72 15.92 -14.97 16.35
C SER A 72 14.41 -15.10 16.55
N ALA A 73 13.61 -14.38 15.79
CA ALA A 73 12.15 -14.33 15.94
C ALA A 73 11.45 -15.56 15.33
N LYS A 74 12.02 -16.15 14.29
CA LYS A 74 11.47 -17.28 13.51
C LYS A 74 9.95 -17.18 13.29
N PRO A 75 9.47 -16.09 12.69
CA PRO A 75 8.03 -15.90 12.53
C PRO A 75 7.45 -16.92 11.53
N ASN A 76 6.21 -17.37 11.75
CA ASN A 76 5.49 -18.18 10.79
C ASN A 76 5.16 -17.39 9.52
N VAL A 77 4.83 -16.09 9.70
CA VAL A 77 4.45 -15.19 8.61
C VAL A 77 5.21 -13.87 8.70
N LEU A 78 5.73 -13.42 7.56
CA LEU A 78 6.26 -12.07 7.37
C LEU A 78 5.23 -11.21 6.62
N PHE A 79 4.75 -10.12 7.24
CA PHE A 79 3.94 -9.10 6.59
C PHE A 79 4.82 -7.87 6.26
N HIS A 80 5.18 -7.73 5.00
CA HIS A 80 6.02 -6.63 4.51
C HIS A 80 5.13 -5.46 4.02
N CYS A 81 4.73 -4.59 4.97
CA CYS A 81 3.93 -3.39 4.71
C CYS A 81 4.78 -2.12 4.65
N ALA A 82 6.11 -2.23 4.76
CA ALA A 82 6.98 -1.06 4.76
C ALA A 82 7.04 -0.43 3.36
N THR A 83 6.61 0.81 3.27
CA THR A 83 6.80 1.68 2.12
C THR A 83 7.12 3.09 2.62
N ALA A 84 7.88 3.85 1.86
CA ALA A 84 8.10 5.26 2.14
C ALA A 84 7.52 6.12 0.99
N LEU A 85 6.47 5.60 0.34
CA LEU A 85 5.81 6.33 -0.74
C LEU A 85 5.10 7.55 -0.18
N ALA A 86 5.77 8.71 -0.29
CA ALA A 86 5.14 9.99 -0.03
C ALA A 86 4.43 10.44 -1.30
N TRP A 87 3.10 10.38 -1.30
CA TRP A 87 2.31 11.01 -2.36
C TRP A 87 2.50 12.53 -2.30
N VAL A 88 3.21 13.08 -3.27
CA VAL A 88 3.45 14.52 -3.34
C VAL A 88 3.25 15.02 -4.77
N PRO A 89 2.21 15.81 -5.03
CA PRO A 89 2.05 16.50 -6.30
C PRO A 89 3.08 17.66 -6.40
N SER A 90 4.36 17.34 -6.61
CA SER A 90 5.46 18.29 -6.58
C SER A 90 6.52 17.96 -7.63
N ARG A 91 7.17 18.99 -8.19
CA ARG A 91 8.35 18.84 -9.07
C ARG A 91 9.52 18.11 -8.39
N PHE A 92 9.55 18.08 -7.06
CA PHE A 92 10.55 17.35 -6.27
C PHE A 92 10.17 15.90 -5.97
N CYS A 93 9.12 15.37 -6.60
CA CYS A 93 8.65 14.00 -6.40
C CYS A 93 9.79 12.96 -6.58
N ALA A 94 10.66 13.15 -7.57
CA ALA A 94 11.77 12.22 -7.83
C ALA A 94 12.73 12.06 -6.64
N ARG A 95 13.06 13.14 -5.91
CA ARG A 95 13.91 13.08 -4.70
C ARG A 95 13.17 12.44 -3.51
N LYS A 96 11.88 12.71 -3.38
CA LYS A 96 11.04 12.18 -2.30
C LYS A 96 10.69 10.69 -2.49
N LEU A 97 10.83 10.16 -3.70
CA LEU A 97 10.66 8.73 -4.00
C LEU A 97 11.89 7.88 -3.65
N THR A 98 13.06 8.47 -3.50
CA THR A 98 14.32 7.72 -3.23
C THR A 98 14.18 6.76 -2.04
N PRO A 99 13.60 7.13 -0.88
CA PRO A 99 13.43 6.20 0.23
C PRO A 99 12.51 5.01 -0.13
N ALA A 100 11.42 5.26 -0.87
CA ALA A 100 10.51 4.19 -1.31
C ALA A 100 11.20 3.24 -2.28
N LEU A 101 11.91 3.77 -3.28
CA LEU A 101 12.67 2.96 -4.25
C LEU A 101 13.72 2.08 -3.57
N ARG A 102 14.39 2.60 -2.52
CA ARG A 102 15.36 1.83 -1.75
C ARG A 102 14.71 0.68 -0.98
N ILE A 103 13.56 0.93 -0.36
CA ILE A 103 12.81 -0.12 0.35
C ILE A 103 12.36 -1.20 -0.62
N TRP A 104 11.74 -0.83 -1.74
CA TRP A 104 11.20 -1.79 -2.72
C TRP A 104 12.29 -2.63 -3.40
N LYS A 105 13.49 -2.08 -3.58
CA LYS A 105 14.64 -2.83 -4.12
C LYS A 105 15.40 -3.57 -3.03
N THR A 106 16.42 -2.93 -2.51
CA THR A 106 17.36 -3.56 -1.57
C THR A 106 16.75 -3.94 -0.23
N GLY A 107 15.75 -3.19 0.24
CA GLY A 107 15.07 -3.52 1.50
C GLY A 107 14.24 -4.80 1.39
N THR A 108 13.53 -4.98 0.27
CA THR A 108 12.73 -6.20 0.04
C THR A 108 13.63 -7.40 -0.25
N GLU A 109 14.64 -7.25 -1.10
CA GLU A 109 15.64 -8.29 -1.35
C GLU A 109 16.22 -8.82 -0.03
N GLY A 110 16.72 -7.91 0.82
CA GLY A 110 17.33 -8.29 2.10
C GLY A 110 16.39 -9.00 3.06
N ILE A 111 15.15 -8.50 3.19
CA ILE A 111 14.20 -9.11 4.14
C ILE A 111 13.63 -10.43 3.63
N VAL A 112 13.39 -10.59 2.33
CA VAL A 112 12.92 -11.85 1.74
C VAL A 112 14.00 -12.91 1.84
N SER A 113 15.25 -12.61 1.46
CA SER A 113 16.37 -13.54 1.59
C SER A 113 16.58 -14.00 3.04
N ALA A 114 16.52 -13.07 3.98
CA ALA A 114 16.64 -13.39 5.41
C ALA A 114 15.44 -14.19 5.95
N ALA A 115 14.22 -13.95 5.42
CA ALA A 115 13.04 -14.71 5.78
C ALA A 115 13.11 -16.18 5.29
N VAL A 116 13.59 -16.38 4.07
CA VAL A 116 13.84 -17.72 3.52
C VAL A 116 14.87 -18.46 4.36
N GLU A 117 15.99 -17.83 4.69
CA GLU A 117 17.03 -18.42 5.53
C GLU A 117 16.50 -18.77 6.95
N ALA A 118 15.64 -17.94 7.51
CA ALA A 118 15.03 -18.17 8.82
C ALA A 118 13.91 -19.23 8.81
N GLY A 119 13.54 -19.77 7.66
CA GLY A 119 12.47 -20.77 7.49
C GLY A 119 11.07 -20.19 7.63
N VAL A 120 10.88 -18.92 7.31
CA VAL A 120 9.55 -18.27 7.28
C VAL A 120 8.72 -18.92 6.17
N GLN A 121 7.58 -19.47 6.54
CA GLN A 121 6.75 -20.24 5.59
C GLN A 121 5.96 -19.37 4.62
N ARG A 122 5.62 -18.13 5.03
CA ARG A 122 4.77 -17.25 4.26
C ARG A 122 5.26 -15.80 4.29
N ILE A 123 5.29 -15.18 3.12
CA ILE A 123 5.69 -13.79 2.93
C ILE A 123 4.56 -13.06 2.20
N VAL A 124 3.98 -12.05 2.84
CA VAL A 124 2.95 -11.19 2.27
C VAL A 124 3.53 -9.80 2.09
N ALA A 125 3.49 -9.24 0.88
CA ALA A 125 4.00 -7.91 0.60
C ALA A 125 2.95 -6.98 -0.01
N VAL A 126 2.97 -5.72 0.41
CA VAL A 126 2.13 -4.66 -0.13
C VAL A 126 2.82 -3.99 -1.30
N SER A 127 2.22 -4.12 -2.49
CA SER A 127 2.56 -3.45 -3.74
C SER A 127 1.53 -2.38 -4.11
N SER A 128 1.51 -1.93 -5.35
CA SER A 128 0.60 -0.87 -5.80
C SER A 128 0.08 -1.10 -7.21
N ILE A 129 -1.16 -0.71 -7.47
CA ILE A 129 -1.76 -0.66 -8.81
C ILE A 129 -1.05 0.28 -9.78
N LEU A 130 -0.06 1.05 -9.33
CA LEU A 130 0.81 1.89 -10.18
C LEU A 130 1.62 1.09 -11.22
N VAL A 131 1.69 -0.22 -11.09
CA VAL A 131 2.37 -1.09 -12.08
C VAL A 131 1.63 -1.15 -13.41
N TYR A 132 0.34 -0.82 -13.44
CA TYR A 132 -0.47 -0.92 -14.65
C TYR A 132 -0.24 0.26 -15.60
N PRO A 133 -0.08 0.00 -16.91
CA PRO A 133 0.02 1.03 -17.93
C PRO A 133 -1.33 1.70 -18.17
N ALA A 134 -1.33 2.79 -18.92
CA ALA A 134 -2.56 3.41 -19.39
C ALA A 134 -3.39 2.42 -20.23
N SER A 135 -4.67 2.27 -19.90
CA SER A 135 -5.64 1.45 -20.62
C SER A 135 -7.04 2.05 -20.49
N LYS A 136 -7.92 1.73 -21.42
CA LYS A 136 -9.36 1.97 -21.31
C LYS A 136 -10.10 0.79 -20.65
N GLU A 137 -9.50 -0.38 -20.71
CA GLU A 137 -10.02 -1.59 -20.08
C GLU A 137 -9.59 -1.65 -18.62
N ALA A 138 -10.40 -2.29 -17.80
CA ALA A 138 -10.05 -2.55 -16.41
C ALA A 138 -8.83 -3.48 -16.33
N ALA A 139 -7.83 -3.09 -15.55
CA ALA A 139 -6.66 -3.93 -15.34
C ALA A 139 -7.00 -5.08 -14.38
N THR A 140 -6.56 -6.27 -14.75
CA THR A 140 -6.57 -7.48 -13.93
C THR A 140 -5.13 -7.86 -13.58
N GLU A 141 -4.94 -8.88 -12.79
CA GLU A 141 -3.60 -9.39 -12.44
C GLU A 141 -2.86 -9.95 -13.65
N GLU A 142 -3.59 -10.36 -14.70
CA GLU A 142 -3.04 -10.85 -15.98
C GLU A 142 -2.62 -9.71 -16.92
N THR A 143 -3.06 -8.47 -16.65
CA THR A 143 -2.72 -7.31 -17.47
C THR A 143 -1.20 -7.07 -17.47
N PRO A 144 -0.55 -7.01 -18.65
CA PRO A 144 0.89 -6.73 -18.72
C PRO A 144 1.26 -5.44 -18.02
N CYS A 145 2.24 -5.51 -17.12
CA CYS A 145 2.70 -4.35 -16.37
C CYS A 145 3.51 -3.38 -17.25
N GLY A 146 3.53 -2.10 -16.85
CA GLY A 146 4.13 -1.01 -17.60
C GLY A 146 5.68 -0.94 -17.55
N VAL A 147 6.38 -2.06 -17.76
CA VAL A 147 7.86 -2.16 -17.70
C VAL A 147 8.59 -1.21 -18.63
N SER A 148 8.01 -0.88 -19.79
CA SER A 148 8.56 0.04 -20.80
C SER A 148 8.37 1.51 -20.43
N ALA A 149 7.67 1.84 -19.35
CA ALA A 149 7.47 3.22 -18.93
C ALA A 149 8.79 3.93 -18.65
N ARG A 150 8.86 5.22 -19.00
CA ARG A 150 10.09 6.04 -18.91
C ARG A 150 10.03 7.02 -17.72
N GLY A 151 11.16 7.60 -17.40
CA GLY A 151 11.29 8.65 -16.39
C GLY A 151 10.99 8.17 -14.98
N THR A 152 10.49 9.07 -14.14
CA THR A 152 10.21 8.80 -12.73
C THR A 152 9.12 7.72 -12.55
N PHE A 153 8.08 7.73 -13.39
CA PHE A 153 7.03 6.72 -13.35
C PHE A 153 7.60 5.32 -13.64
N GLY A 154 8.41 5.18 -14.71
CA GLY A 154 9.03 3.90 -15.05
C GLY A 154 9.98 3.37 -13.95
N ARG A 155 10.68 4.27 -13.22
CA ARG A 155 11.49 3.83 -12.06
C ARG A 155 10.63 3.26 -10.93
N VAL A 156 9.46 3.86 -10.68
CA VAL A 156 8.51 3.35 -9.68
C VAL A 156 7.99 1.98 -10.09
N VAL A 157 7.51 1.85 -11.33
CA VAL A 157 6.99 0.57 -11.86
C VAL A 157 8.03 -0.54 -11.74
N ARG A 158 9.25 -0.31 -12.24
CA ARG A 158 10.31 -1.34 -12.17
C ARG A 158 10.70 -1.71 -10.75
N ALA A 159 10.75 -0.75 -9.82
CA ALA A 159 11.06 -1.05 -8.43
C ALA A 159 9.96 -1.85 -7.72
N LEU A 160 8.69 -1.59 -8.05
CA LEU A 160 7.57 -2.39 -7.54
C LEU A 160 7.62 -3.81 -8.11
N LEU A 161 7.86 -3.97 -9.40
CA LEU A 161 7.92 -5.29 -10.03
C LEU A 161 9.11 -6.12 -9.52
N GLU A 162 10.28 -5.48 -9.34
CA GLU A 162 11.45 -6.13 -8.74
C GLU A 162 11.15 -6.61 -7.30
N MET A 163 10.42 -5.81 -6.52
CA MET A 163 9.91 -6.22 -5.21
C MET A 163 8.95 -7.42 -5.30
N GLU A 164 7.99 -7.37 -6.25
CA GLU A 164 7.03 -8.46 -6.47
C GLU A 164 7.74 -9.76 -6.87
N ASP A 165 8.76 -9.67 -7.72
CA ASP A 165 9.56 -10.82 -8.18
C ASP A 165 10.33 -11.47 -7.02
N TRP A 166 10.94 -10.67 -6.13
CA TRP A 166 11.58 -11.19 -4.92
C TRP A 166 10.61 -11.97 -4.03
N VAL A 167 9.41 -11.44 -3.81
CA VAL A 167 8.39 -12.08 -2.96
C VAL A 167 7.87 -13.37 -3.59
N ARG A 168 7.59 -13.35 -4.91
CA ARG A 168 7.09 -14.52 -5.64
C ARG A 168 8.15 -15.61 -5.84
N GLY A 169 9.41 -15.19 -5.95
CA GLY A 169 10.57 -16.08 -6.10
C GLY A 169 11.19 -16.54 -4.79
N ALA A 170 10.51 -16.39 -3.65
CA ALA A 170 11.07 -16.68 -2.32
C ALA A 170 11.53 -18.16 -2.08
N GLY A 171 11.50 -19.00 -3.11
CA GLY A 171 12.08 -20.35 -3.10
C GLY A 171 11.09 -21.47 -2.79
N ASP A 172 11.57 -22.71 -2.97
CA ASP A 172 10.80 -23.94 -2.78
C ASP A 172 10.35 -24.09 -1.31
N GLY A 173 9.04 -24.22 -1.12
CA GLY A 173 8.42 -24.37 0.20
C GLY A 173 7.91 -23.08 0.85
N ASN A 174 8.22 -21.91 0.30
CA ASN A 174 7.71 -20.63 0.82
C ASN A 174 6.53 -20.14 -0.04
N ILE A 175 5.56 -19.51 0.60
CA ILE A 175 4.39 -18.97 -0.08
C ILE A 175 4.52 -17.46 -0.14
N GLY A 176 4.81 -16.91 -1.32
CA GLY A 176 4.82 -15.48 -1.59
C GLY A 176 3.45 -14.97 -2.05
N VAL A 177 2.92 -13.95 -1.40
CA VAL A 177 1.66 -13.29 -1.77
C VAL A 177 1.90 -11.80 -1.93
N VAL A 178 1.51 -11.24 -3.06
CA VAL A 178 1.65 -9.83 -3.38
C VAL A 178 0.28 -9.17 -3.46
N LEU A 179 0.11 -8.03 -2.79
CA LEU A 179 -1.12 -7.25 -2.79
C LEU A 179 -0.89 -5.90 -3.48
N ARG A 180 -1.40 -5.73 -4.70
CA ARG A 180 -1.40 -4.47 -5.44
C ARG A 180 -2.53 -3.60 -4.93
N CYS A 181 -2.25 -2.80 -3.90
CA CYS A 181 -3.22 -1.92 -3.27
C CYS A 181 -3.55 -0.70 -4.12
N GLY A 182 -4.82 -0.31 -4.10
CA GLY A 182 -5.34 0.92 -4.68
C GLY A 182 -4.93 2.18 -3.94
N TRP A 183 -5.61 3.28 -4.23
CA TRP A 183 -5.38 4.59 -3.59
C TRP A 183 -5.91 4.56 -2.16
N LEU A 184 -4.97 4.53 -1.21
CA LEU A 184 -5.32 4.44 0.20
C LEU A 184 -5.95 5.73 0.70
N TYR A 185 -7.13 5.63 1.29
CA TYR A 185 -7.80 6.68 2.03
C TYR A 185 -8.12 6.23 3.47
N GLY A 186 -8.34 7.18 4.37
CA GLY A 186 -8.54 6.94 5.79
C GLY A 186 -7.48 7.62 6.63
N GLU A 187 -7.46 7.33 7.92
CA GLU A 187 -6.59 7.97 8.89
C GLU A 187 -5.10 7.87 8.52
N GLY A 188 -4.38 8.98 8.65
CA GLY A 188 -2.94 9.08 8.39
C GLY A 188 -2.52 9.05 6.92
N THR A 189 -3.47 8.95 5.97
CA THR A 189 -3.17 8.94 4.53
C THR A 189 -3.11 10.34 3.93
N PHE A 190 -2.71 10.42 2.66
CA PHE A 190 -2.83 11.65 1.86
C PHE A 190 -4.29 12.12 1.76
N PHE A 191 -5.25 11.20 1.78
CA PHE A 191 -6.69 11.42 1.68
C PHE A 191 -7.41 11.36 3.04
N SER A 192 -6.72 11.59 4.16
CA SER A 192 -7.37 11.74 5.46
C SER A 192 -8.02 13.11 5.64
N ALA A 193 -8.84 13.29 6.68
CA ALA A 193 -9.53 14.54 6.98
C ALA A 193 -8.57 15.72 7.21
N ASP A 194 -7.43 15.44 7.82
CA ASP A 194 -6.30 16.34 8.06
C ASP A 194 -5.16 16.14 7.05
N GLY A 195 -5.41 15.36 6.00
CA GLY A 195 -4.43 14.98 5.00
C GLY A 195 -4.13 16.10 4.01
N ARG A 196 -3.00 15.92 3.32
CA ARG A 196 -2.52 16.92 2.36
C ARG A 196 -3.50 17.16 1.20
N CYS A 197 -4.33 16.20 0.83
CA CYS A 197 -5.37 16.36 -0.19
C CYS A 197 -6.38 17.44 0.24
N ALA A 198 -6.89 17.32 1.47
CA ALA A 198 -7.83 18.28 2.02
C ALA A 198 -7.26 19.71 2.04
N ASP A 199 -6.01 19.89 2.48
CA ASP A 199 -5.32 21.16 2.43
C ASP A 199 -5.23 21.76 1.02
N LEU A 200 -4.85 20.92 0.06
CA LEU A 200 -4.69 21.37 -1.33
C LEU A 200 -6.02 21.75 -1.97
N LEU A 201 -7.10 21.02 -1.64
CA LEU A 201 -8.45 21.35 -2.12
C LEU A 201 -8.94 22.67 -1.53
N ARG A 202 -8.85 22.87 -0.19
CA ARG A 202 -9.22 24.14 0.47
C ARG A 202 -8.45 25.35 -0.10
N GLN A 203 -7.19 25.14 -0.49
CA GLN A 203 -6.34 26.16 -1.11
C GLN A 203 -6.53 26.28 -2.64
N ARG A 204 -7.45 25.54 -3.26
CA ARG A 204 -7.65 25.46 -4.71
C ARG A 204 -6.37 25.08 -5.49
N ARG A 205 -5.49 24.30 -4.88
CA ARG A 205 -4.18 23.87 -5.41
C ARG A 205 -4.15 22.41 -5.85
N PHE A 206 -5.27 21.71 -5.72
CA PHE A 206 -5.45 20.35 -6.26
C PHE A 206 -6.22 20.45 -7.58
N PRO A 207 -5.55 20.36 -8.75
CA PRO A 207 -6.20 20.57 -10.03
C PRO A 207 -6.79 19.29 -10.61
N ILE A 208 -7.80 19.45 -11.46
CA ILE A 208 -8.17 18.45 -12.46
C ILE A 208 -7.27 18.64 -13.68
N LEU A 209 -6.60 17.59 -14.15
CA LEU A 209 -5.67 17.65 -15.26
C LEU A 209 -6.28 17.15 -16.56
N GLY A 210 -6.19 17.96 -17.61
CA GLY A 210 -6.83 17.65 -18.89
C GLY A 210 -8.32 17.50 -18.70
N LYS A 211 -8.88 16.39 -19.14
CA LYS A 211 -10.30 16.05 -18.90
C LYS A 211 -10.54 15.28 -17.61
N GLY A 212 -9.48 14.98 -16.84
CA GLY A 212 -9.60 14.19 -15.60
C GLY A 212 -9.99 12.74 -15.83
N GLU A 213 -9.51 12.14 -16.91
CA GLU A 213 -9.88 10.78 -17.38
C GLU A 213 -9.19 9.64 -16.62
N GLY A 214 -8.16 9.95 -15.82
CA GLY A 214 -7.50 8.92 -14.98
C GLY A 214 -8.46 8.39 -13.93
N ILE A 215 -8.53 7.07 -13.83
CA ILE A 215 -9.42 6.37 -12.90
C ILE A 215 -8.70 6.14 -11.58
N ALA A 216 -9.29 6.57 -10.50
CA ALA A 216 -8.90 6.19 -9.15
C ALA A 216 -9.66 4.92 -8.76
N SER A 217 -8.95 3.87 -8.38
CA SER A 217 -9.49 2.72 -7.67
C SER A 217 -9.04 2.87 -6.22
N PHE A 218 -9.95 3.29 -5.37
CA PHE A 218 -9.68 3.59 -3.97
C PHE A 218 -9.64 2.33 -3.08
N LEU A 219 -9.11 2.46 -1.88
CA LEU A 219 -9.09 1.40 -0.87
C LEU A 219 -8.99 2.02 0.53
N HIS A 220 -9.94 1.69 1.40
CA HIS A 220 -9.84 2.13 2.79
C HIS A 220 -8.72 1.41 3.54
N VAL A 221 -8.01 2.11 4.42
CA VAL A 221 -6.84 1.55 5.15
C VAL A 221 -7.18 0.32 5.99
N GLU A 222 -8.37 0.27 6.59
CA GLU A 222 -8.82 -0.91 7.34
C GLU A 222 -9.11 -2.10 6.42
N ASP A 223 -9.68 -1.86 5.22
CA ASP A 223 -9.91 -2.92 4.24
C ASP A 223 -8.59 -3.42 3.65
N ALA A 224 -7.60 -2.53 3.47
CA ALA A 224 -6.24 -2.91 3.12
C ALA A 224 -5.62 -3.82 4.21
N ALA A 225 -5.76 -3.46 5.48
CA ALA A 225 -5.26 -4.28 6.59
C ALA A 225 -5.95 -5.65 6.66
N ARG A 226 -7.26 -5.72 6.41
CA ARG A 226 -8.02 -6.98 6.30
C ARG A 226 -7.55 -7.83 5.13
N ALA A 227 -7.22 -7.22 3.98
CA ALA A 227 -6.67 -7.92 2.83
C ALA A 227 -5.29 -8.51 3.16
N VAL A 228 -4.41 -7.72 3.80
CA VAL A 228 -3.08 -8.20 4.22
C VAL A 228 -3.21 -9.36 5.21
N PHE A 229 -4.13 -9.28 6.16
CA PHE A 229 -4.42 -10.37 7.09
C PHE A 229 -4.91 -11.63 6.35
N ALA A 230 -5.89 -11.50 5.45
CA ALA A 230 -6.43 -12.62 4.67
C ALA A 230 -5.36 -13.25 3.76
N ALA A 231 -4.40 -12.47 3.26
CA ALA A 231 -3.26 -12.96 2.49
C ALA A 231 -2.35 -13.90 3.31
N GLY A 232 -2.41 -13.81 4.63
CA GLY A 232 -1.75 -14.76 5.54
C GLY A 232 -2.17 -16.22 5.34
N GLU A 233 -3.31 -16.50 4.71
CA GLU A 233 -3.84 -17.84 4.43
C GLU A 233 -4.16 -18.05 2.94
N ALA A 234 -4.04 -17.01 2.10
CA ALA A 234 -4.39 -17.07 0.68
C ALA A 234 -3.43 -17.93 -0.13
N PRO A 235 -3.85 -18.49 -1.27
CA PRO A 235 -2.93 -19.11 -2.23
C PRO A 235 -1.84 -18.14 -2.69
N ALA A 236 -0.64 -18.67 -3.02
CA ALA A 236 0.44 -17.88 -3.60
C ALA A 236 -0.02 -17.27 -4.93
N ASP A 237 -0.05 -15.93 -4.99
CA ASP A 237 -0.40 -15.18 -6.21
C ASP A 237 -0.17 -13.68 -6.00
N VAL A 238 -0.45 -12.92 -7.05
CA VAL A 238 -0.62 -11.46 -7.02
C VAL A 238 -2.11 -11.16 -6.98
N TYR A 239 -2.54 -10.22 -6.14
CA TYR A 239 -3.94 -9.83 -6.01
C TYR A 239 -4.10 -8.32 -6.05
N ASN A 240 -5.06 -7.84 -6.82
CA ASN A 240 -5.49 -6.46 -6.79
C ASN A 240 -6.44 -6.23 -5.61
N ILE A 241 -6.14 -5.24 -4.80
CA ILE A 241 -6.92 -4.89 -3.61
C ILE A 241 -7.41 -3.46 -3.75
N VAL A 242 -8.66 -3.31 -4.16
CA VAL A 242 -9.36 -2.05 -4.42
C VAL A 242 -10.82 -2.18 -3.99
N ASP A 243 -11.53 -1.04 -3.82
CA ASP A 243 -12.98 -1.05 -3.66
C ASP A 243 -13.71 -1.39 -4.98
N ASP A 244 -15.04 -1.35 -4.98
CA ASP A 244 -15.86 -1.76 -6.11
C ASP A 244 -16.31 -0.60 -7.01
N ASP A 245 -15.89 0.63 -6.69
CA ASP A 245 -16.38 1.85 -7.31
C ASP A 245 -15.23 2.68 -7.92
N PRO A 246 -14.60 2.20 -9.02
CA PRO A 246 -13.55 2.96 -9.69
C PRO A 246 -14.13 4.24 -10.31
N VAL A 247 -13.42 5.36 -10.16
CA VAL A 247 -13.96 6.68 -10.48
C VAL A 247 -12.96 7.57 -11.21
N ALA A 248 -13.45 8.36 -12.19
CA ALA A 248 -12.64 9.34 -12.89
C ALA A 248 -12.23 10.52 -11.98
N SER A 249 -11.04 11.05 -12.20
CA SER A 249 -10.55 12.23 -11.47
C SER A 249 -11.46 13.44 -11.63
N ALA A 250 -12.13 13.57 -12.77
CA ALA A 250 -13.12 14.61 -13.02
C ALA A 250 -14.35 14.53 -12.11
N GLU A 251 -14.61 13.38 -11.51
CA GLU A 251 -15.76 13.15 -10.64
C GLU A 251 -15.38 13.19 -9.15
N TRP A 252 -14.37 12.41 -8.73
CA TRP A 252 -14.03 12.34 -7.31
C TRP A 252 -13.43 13.65 -6.76
N VAL A 253 -12.66 14.42 -7.57
CA VAL A 253 -12.02 15.65 -7.08
C VAL A 253 -13.06 16.72 -6.71
N PRO A 254 -14.09 17.01 -7.54
CA PRO A 254 -15.18 17.90 -7.15
C PRO A 254 -16.02 17.38 -5.98
N PHE A 255 -16.31 16.09 -5.95
CA PHE A 255 -17.07 15.46 -4.86
C PHE A 255 -16.37 15.67 -3.50
N VAL A 256 -15.06 15.42 -3.43
CA VAL A 256 -14.30 15.61 -2.20
C VAL A 256 -14.18 17.10 -1.83
N ALA A 257 -14.07 18.00 -2.83
CA ALA A 257 -14.09 19.43 -2.57
C ALA A 257 -15.44 19.87 -1.96
N ASP A 258 -16.56 19.34 -2.42
CA ASP A 258 -17.90 19.60 -1.87
C ASP A 258 -18.03 19.11 -0.42
N LEU A 259 -17.57 17.90 -0.11
CA LEU A 259 -17.53 17.38 1.26
C LEU A 259 -16.73 18.31 2.20
N LEU A 260 -15.66 18.91 1.71
CA LEU A 260 -14.81 19.85 2.45
C LEU A 260 -15.36 21.29 2.48
N ARG A 261 -16.48 21.56 1.79
CA ARG A 261 -17.01 22.92 1.53
C ARG A 261 -15.94 23.85 0.93
N ALA A 262 -15.08 23.28 0.10
CA ALA A 262 -14.06 24.01 -0.63
C ALA A 262 -14.59 24.48 -1.99
N ASP A 263 -14.00 25.54 -2.51
CA ASP A 263 -14.31 26.00 -3.86
C ASP A 263 -14.05 24.93 -4.91
N SER A 264 -14.78 24.98 -6.03
CA SER A 264 -14.61 24.05 -7.15
C SER A 264 -13.16 23.99 -7.62
N PRO A 265 -12.62 22.77 -7.82
CA PRO A 265 -11.26 22.57 -8.28
C PRO A 265 -11.03 23.21 -9.66
N ARG A 266 -9.82 23.75 -9.86
CA ARG A 266 -9.45 24.32 -11.17
C ARG A 266 -9.08 23.21 -12.14
N GLN A 267 -9.60 23.32 -13.37
CA GLN A 267 -9.17 22.46 -14.47
C GLN A 267 -7.97 23.10 -15.18
N HIS A 268 -6.91 22.32 -15.41
CA HIS A 268 -5.72 22.78 -16.09
C HIS A 268 -5.40 21.92 -17.31
N PRO A 269 -5.13 22.52 -18.47
CA PRO A 269 -4.65 21.78 -19.63
C PRO A 269 -3.32 21.07 -19.32
N LEU A 270 -3.13 19.87 -19.86
CA LEU A 270 -1.92 19.07 -19.60
C LEU A 270 -0.62 19.77 -19.98
N TRP A 271 -0.62 20.57 -21.04
CA TRP A 271 0.57 21.28 -21.51
C TRP A 271 1.07 22.34 -20.52
N VAL A 272 0.15 22.98 -19.79
CA VAL A 272 0.49 23.94 -18.72
C VAL A 272 1.09 23.24 -17.51
N TYR A 273 0.65 22.01 -17.25
CA TYR A 273 1.02 21.30 -16.01
C TYR A 273 2.34 20.50 -16.14
N LYS A 274 2.60 19.92 -17.31
CA LYS A 274 3.79 19.06 -17.56
C LYS A 274 5.14 19.63 -17.13
N PRO A 275 5.47 20.90 -17.40
CA PRO A 275 6.79 21.44 -17.07
C PRO A 275 7.02 21.65 -15.58
N THR A 276 5.95 21.75 -14.76
CA THR A 276 6.02 22.26 -13.38
C THR A 276 5.67 21.22 -12.32
N ARG A 277 5.16 20.04 -12.70
CA ARG A 277 4.57 19.07 -11.77
C ARG A 277 5.05 17.64 -11.98
N SER A 278 4.74 16.79 -11.01
CA SER A 278 5.15 15.38 -10.99
C SER A 278 4.60 14.58 -12.19
N PRO A 279 5.45 13.91 -12.98
CA PRO A 279 4.99 12.98 -14.03
C PRO A 279 4.11 11.84 -13.48
N LEU A 280 4.38 11.37 -12.25
CA LEU A 280 3.58 10.36 -11.57
C LEU A 280 2.16 10.87 -11.31
N PHE A 281 2.02 12.09 -10.77
CA PHE A 281 0.72 12.70 -10.54
C PHE A 281 -0.07 12.90 -11.85
N SER A 282 0.62 13.35 -12.92
CA SER A 282 -0.01 13.50 -14.23
C SER A 282 -0.52 12.17 -14.78
N HIS A 283 0.26 11.08 -14.65
CA HIS A 283 -0.15 9.74 -15.10
C HIS A 283 -1.42 9.31 -14.39
N VAL A 284 -1.41 9.38 -13.07
CA VAL A 284 -2.53 8.99 -12.23
C VAL A 284 -3.80 9.77 -12.54
N MET A 285 -3.72 11.08 -12.65
CA MET A 285 -4.88 11.93 -12.86
C MET A 285 -5.46 11.86 -14.28
N THR A 286 -4.73 11.28 -15.24
CA THR A 286 -5.15 11.34 -16.66
C THR A 286 -5.10 10.02 -17.41
N ARG A 287 -4.45 8.98 -16.89
CA ARG A 287 -4.15 7.75 -17.64
C ARG A 287 -4.26 6.46 -16.84
N GLN A 288 -4.36 6.53 -15.52
CA GLN A 288 -4.50 5.34 -14.69
C GLN A 288 -5.77 4.59 -15.10
N PRO A 289 -5.73 3.27 -15.40
CA PRO A 289 -6.91 2.49 -15.68
C PRO A 289 -7.69 2.18 -14.38
N SER A 290 -8.95 1.78 -14.52
CA SER A 290 -9.66 1.07 -13.45
C SER A 290 -8.99 -0.27 -13.17
N VAL A 291 -9.21 -0.82 -11.97
CA VAL A 291 -8.59 -2.09 -11.56
C VAL A 291 -9.66 -3.00 -10.97
N SER A 292 -9.66 -4.27 -11.38
CA SER A 292 -10.59 -5.29 -10.87
C SER A 292 -10.02 -5.97 -9.62
N ASN A 293 -10.86 -6.22 -8.62
CA ASN A 293 -10.55 -6.99 -7.42
C ASN A 293 -11.15 -8.42 -7.45
N GLU A 294 -11.61 -8.87 -8.60
CA GLU A 294 -12.35 -10.12 -8.72
C GLU A 294 -11.54 -11.36 -8.30
N LEU A 295 -10.23 -11.39 -8.59
CA LEU A 295 -9.36 -12.49 -8.19
C LEU A 295 -9.24 -12.58 -6.65
N ALA A 296 -9.10 -11.44 -5.96
CA ALA A 296 -9.07 -11.39 -4.50
C ALA A 296 -10.39 -11.89 -3.91
N ARG A 297 -11.54 -11.50 -4.46
CA ARG A 297 -12.86 -12.01 -4.06
C ARG A 297 -12.95 -13.52 -4.21
N ARG A 298 -12.56 -14.04 -5.36
CA ARG A 298 -12.70 -15.45 -5.70
C ARG A 298 -11.72 -16.35 -4.93
N ARG A 299 -10.44 -16.00 -4.85
CA ARG A 299 -9.38 -16.86 -4.29
C ARG A 299 -9.01 -16.55 -2.84
N MET A 300 -8.98 -15.28 -2.44
CA MET A 300 -8.71 -14.88 -1.05
C MET A 300 -9.98 -14.85 -0.19
N LYS A 301 -11.19 -14.91 -0.81
CA LYS A 301 -12.47 -14.68 -0.12
C LYS A 301 -12.52 -13.32 0.59
N TRP A 302 -11.76 -12.36 0.08
CA TRP A 302 -11.74 -11.00 0.58
C TRP A 302 -12.71 -10.12 -0.20
N VAL A 303 -13.46 -9.30 0.52
CA VAL A 303 -14.32 -8.25 -0.02
C VAL A 303 -14.11 -6.97 0.78
N PRO A 304 -14.13 -5.78 0.15
CA PRO A 304 -14.08 -4.54 0.89
C PRO A 304 -15.35 -4.38 1.74
N VAL A 305 -15.19 -3.91 2.97
CA VAL A 305 -16.33 -3.53 3.81
C VAL A 305 -16.90 -2.19 3.34
N ARG A 306 -16.00 -1.29 2.96
CA ARG A 306 -16.37 -0.05 2.29
C ARG A 306 -16.26 -0.28 0.78
N SER A 307 -17.38 -0.71 0.17
CA SER A 307 -17.44 -1.06 -1.24
C SER A 307 -17.38 0.15 -2.18
N SER A 308 -17.66 1.34 -1.68
CA SER A 308 -17.58 2.61 -2.42
C SER A 308 -16.77 3.64 -1.64
N TRP A 309 -15.86 4.28 -2.34
CA TRP A 309 -15.11 5.44 -1.85
C TRP A 309 -16.02 6.60 -1.42
N ARG A 310 -17.22 6.73 -2.01
CA ARG A 310 -18.17 7.80 -1.69
C ARG A 310 -18.61 7.73 -0.23
N ASP A 311 -19.01 6.55 0.21
CA ASP A 311 -19.43 6.32 1.58
C ASP A 311 -18.23 6.49 2.53
N GLY A 312 -17.09 5.91 2.17
CA GLY A 312 -15.88 6.01 2.98
C GLY A 312 -15.37 7.44 3.13
N PHE A 313 -15.37 8.25 2.08
CA PHE A 313 -15.01 9.67 2.20
C PHE A 313 -16.04 10.47 3.00
N ALA A 314 -17.33 10.17 2.87
CA ALA A 314 -18.38 10.80 3.66
C ALA A 314 -18.25 10.49 5.16
N GLU A 315 -17.79 9.30 5.54
CA GLU A 315 -17.46 8.94 6.93
C GLU A 315 -16.28 9.76 7.46
N ILE A 316 -15.21 9.92 6.65
CA ILE A 316 -13.97 10.61 7.04
C ILE A 316 -14.18 12.13 7.12
N TRP A 317 -14.97 12.69 6.20
CA TRP A 317 -15.24 14.12 6.09
C TRP A 317 -16.74 14.41 6.25
N PRO A 318 -17.33 14.17 7.43
CA PRO A 318 -18.75 14.39 7.62
C PRO A 318 -19.09 15.86 7.37
N LYS A 319 -20.18 16.09 6.66
CA LYS A 319 -20.78 17.43 6.54
C LYS A 319 -21.17 17.88 7.95
N LYS A 320 -20.43 18.81 8.55
CA LYS A 320 -20.81 19.47 9.81
C LYS A 320 -22.00 20.38 9.59
#